data_e68ea8b5163cc07ce17e809fbb28c79b
#
_entry.id   e68ea8b5163cc07ce17e809fbb28c79b
#
_cell.length_a   1.000
_cell.length_b   1.000
_cell.length_c   1.000
_cell.angle_alpha   90.00
_cell.angle_beta   90.00
_cell.angle_gamma   90.00
#
_symmetry.space_group_name_H-M   'P 1'
#
loop_
_entity.id
_entity.type
_entity.pdbx_description
1 polymer ?
#
loop_
_entity_poly.entity_id
_entity_poly.type
_entity_poly.pdbx_seq_one_letter_code
_entity_poly.pdbx_strand_id
1 'polypeptide(L)'
;MLFGPFDGPLRVRIPLNPEGWFGLALTILLATKDGKTEPGEKPQQRPDGWWNAAAILVLVGFTTIAFWRTLQFYFLSDDFILVKIDNTFHFTMRQLFTTAGGDGFFRPIGNISLILTSTYAGVNPMAWHATALALHVANVVLVFMLATRLCSSRLAALFAAALFASHGTRPEAVAWIAGRFDLVATFFVLAGLLFFVRSHLETASVSYLYRLASLVCMMLAILSKESAYIFPLLLVLFLIAKRDQSRNCTSVLIPFFVMAVGLFAYRWWLCGGIGGYRDALTGKAQALTFGVSTVKALGLRLWTALYFPINWCVEPNAGMAALMVAYIGALVWLTVTHPDRRLMGFSFGFVIVSTLPPLHLLGIGAGLANSRLLYLSSVGFCLMLAVATDGLNRRVRWIIPALILAFNFAALQHNLDSWEYGSEKAKATSDAAQTCISPGVGQIVVSGIPSSLRGVPFFANGLLEAIDLQRNGAPSS
;
A
#
# COMPACT_ATOMS: atom_id res chain seq x y z
N MET A 1 31.94 1.91 19.56
CA MET A 1 31.78 3.33 19.17
C MET A 1 31.99 3.40 17.67
N LEU A 2 30.90 3.26 16.88
CA LEU A 2 30.93 3.32 15.40
C LEU A 2 29.80 4.22 14.83
N PHE A 3 29.24 5.12 15.62
CA PHE A 3 28.22 6.05 15.18
C PHE A 3 28.60 7.45 15.61
N GLY A 4 29.32 8.15 14.73
CA GLY A 4 29.55 9.59 14.83
C GLY A 4 28.32 10.35 14.33
N PRO A 5 28.13 11.64 14.71
CA PRO A 5 27.03 12.47 14.25
C PRO A 5 27.10 12.67 12.73
N PHE A 6 25.92 12.56 12.08
CA PHE A 6 25.76 12.76 10.65
C PHE A 6 25.73 14.26 10.34
N ASP A 7 26.88 14.82 10.00
CA ASP A 7 26.99 16.11 9.31
C ASP A 7 27.31 15.85 7.83
N GLY A 8 26.30 15.88 6.97
CA GLY A 8 26.47 15.85 5.53
C GLY A 8 25.31 16.55 4.83
N PRO A 9 25.56 17.47 3.88
CA PRO A 9 24.50 18.14 3.14
C PRO A 9 23.73 17.14 2.30
N LEU A 10 22.39 17.27 2.28
CA LEU A 10 21.46 16.53 1.45
C LEU A 10 21.89 16.70 -0.03
N ARG A 11 22.66 15.77 -0.58
CA ARG A 11 22.92 15.72 -2.02
C ARG A 11 21.74 15.01 -2.66
N VAL A 12 20.77 15.78 -3.12
CA VAL A 12 19.79 15.32 -4.09
C VAL A 12 20.56 15.04 -5.37
N ARG A 13 21.04 13.81 -5.53
CA ARG A 13 21.43 13.30 -6.84
C ARG A 13 20.13 12.99 -7.57
N ILE A 14 19.71 13.90 -8.45
CA ILE A 14 18.76 13.56 -9.51
C ILE A 14 19.59 12.75 -10.50
N PRO A 15 19.46 11.43 -10.56
CA PRO A 15 20.15 10.66 -11.59
C PRO A 15 19.46 10.98 -12.91
N LEU A 16 20.17 11.61 -13.83
CA LEU A 16 19.82 11.63 -15.26
C LEU A 16 20.08 10.23 -15.83
N ASN A 17 19.36 9.23 -15.29
CA ASN A 17 19.40 7.84 -15.72
C ASN A 17 18.30 7.59 -16.78
N PRO A 18 18.37 6.45 -17.52
CA PRO A 18 17.37 6.05 -18.53
C PRO A 18 15.91 6.14 -18.05
N GLU A 19 15.69 6.10 -16.76
CA GLU A 19 14.41 6.22 -16.06
C GLU A 19 13.72 7.58 -16.26
N GLY A 20 14.47 8.68 -16.33
CA GLY A 20 13.96 10.01 -16.66
C GLY A 20 13.45 10.10 -18.10
N TRP A 21 14.05 9.33 -19.01
CA TRP A 21 13.61 9.23 -20.39
C TRP A 21 12.34 8.44 -20.56
N PHE A 22 12.09 7.44 -19.68
CA PHE A 22 10.85 6.67 -19.70
C PHE A 22 9.64 7.53 -19.29
N GLY A 23 9.79 8.38 -18.26
CA GLY A 23 8.77 9.36 -17.88
C GLY A 23 8.50 10.37 -19.00
N LEU A 24 9.54 10.82 -19.69
CA LEU A 24 9.42 11.71 -20.84
C LEU A 24 8.79 11.00 -22.04
N ALA A 25 9.17 9.74 -22.33
CA ALA A 25 8.58 8.91 -23.39
C ALA A 25 7.09 8.62 -23.11
N LEU A 26 6.72 8.35 -21.86
CA LEU A 26 5.33 8.20 -21.43
C LEU A 26 4.54 9.49 -21.70
N THR A 27 5.11 10.64 -21.36
CA THR A 27 4.51 11.96 -21.60
C THR A 27 4.34 12.23 -23.11
N ILE A 28 5.33 11.88 -23.94
CA ILE A 28 5.29 12.06 -25.39
C ILE A 28 4.30 11.10 -26.04
N LEU A 29 4.25 9.84 -25.63
CA LEU A 29 3.33 8.83 -26.16
C LEU A 29 1.86 9.18 -25.86
N LEU A 30 1.63 9.82 -24.72
CA LEU A 30 0.34 10.35 -24.30
C LEU A 30 -0.06 11.63 -25.07
N ALA A 31 0.92 12.46 -25.45
CA ALA A 31 0.70 13.73 -26.14
C ALA A 31 0.33 13.60 -27.63
N THR A 32 0.67 12.49 -28.28
CA THR A 32 0.57 12.36 -29.76
C THR A 32 -0.79 11.92 -30.30
N LYS A 33 -1.84 11.70 -29.44
CA LYS A 33 -3.09 11.07 -29.90
C LYS A 33 -4.40 11.74 -29.47
N ASP A 34 -4.49 13.05 -29.50
CA ASP A 34 -5.78 13.74 -29.36
C ASP A 34 -6.39 14.06 -30.75
N GLY A 35 -7.25 13.15 -31.23
CA GLY A 35 -8.22 13.44 -32.28
C GLY A 35 -9.27 14.44 -31.74
N LYS A 36 -9.60 15.45 -32.55
CA LYS A 36 -10.61 16.47 -32.29
C LYS A 36 -11.94 15.83 -31.89
N THR A 37 -12.45 16.13 -30.69
CA THR A 37 -13.83 15.88 -30.30
C THR A 37 -14.60 17.20 -30.29
N GLU A 38 -15.69 17.24 -31.02
CA GLU A 38 -16.65 18.36 -31.04
C GLU A 38 -17.40 18.46 -29.70
N PRO A 39 -17.81 19.66 -29.24
CA PRO A 39 -18.55 19.82 -28.00
C PRO A 39 -20.01 19.41 -28.20
N GLY A 40 -20.41 18.27 -27.66
CA GLY A 40 -21.83 17.88 -27.65
C GLY A 40 -22.16 16.43 -27.36
N GLU A 41 -21.29 15.47 -27.62
CA GLU A 41 -21.55 14.07 -27.32
C GLU A 41 -20.62 13.59 -26.19
N LYS A 42 -21.22 13.05 -25.12
CA LYS A 42 -20.47 12.24 -24.16
C LYS A 42 -19.99 11.00 -24.95
N PRO A 43 -18.71 10.84 -25.23
CA PRO A 43 -18.26 9.68 -25.97
C PRO A 43 -18.51 8.46 -25.12
N GLN A 44 -19.43 7.62 -25.54
CA GLN A 44 -19.52 6.24 -25.10
C GLN A 44 -18.23 5.57 -25.57
N GLN A 45 -17.19 5.60 -24.74
CA GLN A 45 -15.89 5.06 -25.05
C GLN A 45 -16.03 3.56 -25.28
N ARG A 46 -16.07 3.15 -26.56
CA ARG A 46 -15.80 1.76 -26.94
C ARG A 46 -14.43 1.39 -26.34
N PRO A 47 -14.30 0.24 -25.70
CA PRO A 47 -13.01 -0.18 -25.19
C PRO A 47 -12.07 -0.46 -26.36
N ASP A 48 -11.19 0.48 -26.67
CA ASP A 48 -10.04 0.20 -27.56
C ASP A 48 -9.12 -0.72 -26.75
N GLY A 49 -9.30 -2.03 -26.94
CA GLY A 49 -8.60 -3.07 -26.16
C GLY A 49 -7.09 -2.91 -26.20
N TRP A 50 -6.56 -2.48 -27.34
CA TRP A 50 -5.13 -2.28 -27.55
C TRP A 50 -4.56 -1.12 -26.70
N TRP A 51 -5.33 -0.02 -26.50
CA TRP A 51 -4.87 1.11 -25.69
C TRP A 51 -4.78 0.72 -24.20
N ASN A 52 -5.79 0.00 -23.70
CA ASN A 52 -5.75 -0.50 -22.33
C ASN A 52 -4.60 -1.49 -22.14
N ALA A 53 -4.35 -2.37 -23.10
CA ALA A 53 -3.20 -3.29 -23.04
C ALA A 53 -1.87 -2.55 -23.03
N ALA A 54 -1.70 -1.54 -23.89
CA ALA A 54 -0.51 -0.70 -23.93
C ALA A 54 -0.30 0.07 -22.62
N ALA A 55 -1.37 0.67 -22.06
CA ALA A 55 -1.32 1.36 -20.77
C ALA A 55 -0.94 0.42 -19.62
N ILE A 56 -1.49 -0.80 -19.59
CA ILE A 56 -1.12 -1.82 -18.60
C ILE A 56 0.35 -2.20 -18.75
N LEU A 57 0.85 -2.45 -19.95
CA LEU A 57 2.26 -2.78 -20.16
C LEU A 57 3.19 -1.66 -19.69
N VAL A 58 2.83 -0.40 -19.97
CA VAL A 58 3.58 0.77 -19.52
C VAL A 58 3.57 0.86 -17.98
N LEU A 59 2.43 0.66 -17.33
CA LEU A 59 2.32 0.68 -15.87
C LEU A 59 3.11 -0.47 -15.22
N VAL A 60 3.06 -1.67 -15.79
CA VAL A 60 3.85 -2.82 -15.32
C VAL A 60 5.35 -2.49 -15.42
N GLY A 61 5.83 -2.02 -16.57
CA GLY A 61 7.22 -1.63 -16.77
C GLY A 61 7.65 -0.50 -15.82
N PHE A 62 6.84 0.55 -15.71
CA PHE A 62 7.09 1.69 -14.81
C PHE A 62 7.20 1.25 -13.35
N THR A 63 6.24 0.45 -12.88
CA THR A 63 6.23 -0.04 -11.49
C THR A 63 7.42 -0.94 -11.20
N THR A 64 7.75 -1.85 -12.14
CA THR A 64 8.90 -2.75 -11.99
C THR A 64 10.21 -1.96 -11.92
N ILE A 65 10.40 -0.97 -12.79
CA ILE A 65 11.58 -0.10 -12.78
C ILE A 65 11.65 0.72 -11.48
N ALA A 66 10.53 1.27 -11.03
CA ALA A 66 10.48 2.09 -9.81
C ALA A 66 10.94 1.33 -8.55
N PHE A 67 10.71 0.01 -8.51
CA PHE A 67 11.02 -0.85 -7.37
C PHE A 67 12.12 -1.89 -7.64
N TRP A 68 12.81 -1.83 -8.79
CA TRP A 68 13.84 -2.81 -9.14
C TRP A 68 14.87 -3.04 -8.04
N ARG A 69 15.27 -1.98 -7.35
CA ARG A 69 16.24 -2.03 -6.24
C ARG A 69 15.79 -2.94 -5.10
N THR A 70 14.49 -3.04 -4.84
CA THR A 70 13.97 -3.86 -3.74
C THR A 70 14.27 -5.35 -3.90
N LEU A 71 14.51 -5.82 -5.12
CA LEU A 71 14.89 -7.21 -5.39
C LEU A 71 16.26 -7.60 -4.79
N GLN A 72 17.07 -6.60 -4.45
CA GLN A 72 18.40 -6.79 -3.86
C GLN A 72 18.40 -6.62 -2.34
N PHE A 73 17.24 -6.25 -1.75
CA PHE A 73 17.13 -6.02 -0.32
C PHE A 73 17.18 -7.35 0.45
N TYR A 74 17.77 -7.27 1.64
CA TYR A 74 17.73 -8.34 2.62
C TYR A 74 16.52 -8.19 3.53
N PHE A 75 16.24 -9.17 4.36
CA PHE A 75 15.16 -9.15 5.33
C PHE A 75 15.36 -8.11 6.44
N LEU A 76 14.27 -7.63 7.02
CA LEU A 76 14.22 -6.61 8.05
C LEU A 76 13.24 -6.98 9.16
N SER A 77 13.67 -6.90 10.43
CA SER A 77 12.80 -7.02 11.60
C SER A 77 11.87 -8.27 11.53
N ASP A 78 10.54 -8.05 11.46
CA ASP A 78 9.52 -9.11 11.44
C ASP A 78 9.66 -10.08 10.25
N ASP A 79 10.34 -9.69 9.17
CA ASP A 79 10.54 -10.56 8.02
C ASP A 79 11.26 -11.86 8.41
N PHE A 80 12.26 -11.77 9.30
CA PHE A 80 12.99 -12.93 9.78
C PHE A 80 12.08 -13.92 10.50
N ILE A 81 11.14 -13.40 11.31
CA ILE A 81 10.15 -14.23 12.03
C ILE A 81 9.23 -14.93 11.03
N LEU A 82 8.67 -14.17 10.07
CA LEU A 82 7.75 -14.70 9.07
C LEU A 82 8.42 -15.77 8.20
N VAL A 83 9.60 -15.46 7.66
CA VAL A 83 10.36 -16.40 6.82
C VAL A 83 10.74 -17.66 7.61
N LYS A 84 11.18 -17.55 8.86
CA LYS A 84 11.51 -18.70 9.70
C LYS A 84 10.29 -19.56 9.99
N ILE A 85 9.18 -18.95 10.41
CA ILE A 85 7.94 -19.66 10.72
C ILE A 85 7.45 -20.42 9.50
N ASP A 86 7.36 -19.79 8.34
CA ASP A 86 6.82 -20.38 7.12
C ASP A 86 7.72 -21.49 6.54
N ASN A 87 9.04 -21.44 6.81
CA ASN A 87 9.96 -22.49 6.38
C ASN A 87 10.13 -23.63 7.41
N THR A 88 9.73 -23.42 8.68
CA THR A 88 9.92 -24.41 9.76
C THR A 88 8.63 -25.13 10.10
N PHE A 89 7.48 -24.43 10.08
CA PHE A 89 6.18 -24.96 10.49
C PHE A 89 5.30 -25.28 9.28
N HIS A 90 4.77 -26.51 9.25
CA HIS A 90 3.81 -26.93 8.25
C HIS A 90 2.37 -26.74 8.80
N PHE A 91 1.78 -25.60 8.51
CA PHE A 91 0.39 -25.31 8.90
C PHE A 91 -0.60 -26.10 8.06
N THR A 92 -1.52 -26.81 8.71
CA THR A 92 -2.69 -27.37 8.03
C THR A 92 -3.72 -26.28 7.72
N MET A 93 -4.50 -26.43 6.67
CA MET A 93 -5.60 -25.51 6.35
C MET A 93 -6.54 -25.34 7.55
N ARG A 94 -6.82 -26.41 8.29
CA ARG A 94 -7.63 -26.35 9.50
C ARG A 94 -7.03 -25.38 10.53
N GLN A 95 -5.75 -25.49 10.84
CA GLN A 95 -5.08 -24.59 11.81
C GLN A 95 -5.15 -23.14 11.36
N LEU A 96 -4.91 -22.83 10.09
CA LEU A 96 -4.95 -21.47 9.56
C LEU A 96 -6.32 -20.82 9.74
N PHE A 97 -7.41 -21.60 9.63
CA PHE A 97 -8.77 -21.06 9.73
C PHE A 97 -9.40 -21.20 11.12
N THR A 98 -8.83 -21.98 12.03
CA THR A 98 -9.41 -22.22 13.36
C THR A 98 -8.55 -21.75 14.54
N THR A 99 -7.39 -21.11 14.26
CA THR A 99 -6.46 -20.65 15.30
C THR A 99 -6.09 -19.19 15.05
N ALA A 100 -6.18 -18.36 16.07
CA ALA A 100 -5.58 -17.04 16.02
C ALA A 100 -4.06 -17.14 16.08
N GLY A 101 -3.35 -16.26 15.38
CA GLY A 101 -1.89 -16.15 15.50
C GLY A 101 -1.46 -15.83 16.94
N GLY A 102 -0.24 -16.19 17.32
CA GLY A 102 0.33 -15.87 18.64
C GLY A 102 0.40 -14.36 18.89
N ASP A 103 0.35 -13.54 17.87
CA ASP A 103 0.27 -12.08 17.88
C ASP A 103 -1.17 -11.53 18.08
N GLY A 104 -2.17 -12.40 18.22
CA GLY A 104 -3.58 -12.03 18.37
C GLY A 104 -4.29 -11.63 17.07
N PHE A 105 -3.67 -11.86 15.89
CA PHE A 105 -4.29 -11.59 14.60
C PHE A 105 -4.84 -12.87 13.95
N PHE A 106 -5.92 -12.69 13.18
CA PHE A 106 -6.52 -13.77 12.38
C PHE A 106 -6.53 -13.36 10.91
N ARG A 107 -5.54 -13.85 10.15
CA ARG A 107 -5.27 -13.47 8.75
C ARG A 107 -4.95 -14.68 7.87
N PRO A 108 -5.83 -15.70 7.79
CA PRO A 108 -5.52 -16.96 7.12
C PRO A 108 -5.10 -16.80 5.66
N ILE A 109 -5.76 -15.93 4.89
CA ILE A 109 -5.43 -15.70 3.46
C ILE A 109 -4.10 -14.96 3.31
N GLY A 110 -3.81 -13.99 4.20
CA GLY A 110 -2.51 -13.33 4.24
C GLY A 110 -1.39 -14.33 4.53
N ASN A 111 -1.57 -15.21 5.52
CA ASN A 111 -0.62 -16.25 5.87
C ASN A 111 -0.45 -17.28 4.73
N ILE A 112 -1.53 -17.70 4.05
CA ILE A 112 -1.42 -18.56 2.85
C ILE A 112 -0.54 -17.91 1.79
N SER A 113 -0.62 -16.61 1.58
CA SER A 113 0.24 -15.88 0.64
C SER A 113 1.72 -15.96 1.02
N LEU A 114 2.07 -15.94 2.31
CA LEU A 114 3.44 -16.11 2.80
C LEU A 114 3.89 -17.56 2.65
N ILE A 115 3.08 -18.54 3.08
CA ILE A 115 3.36 -19.97 2.96
C ILE A 115 3.60 -20.37 1.50
N LEU A 116 2.74 -19.91 0.59
CA LEU A 116 2.95 -20.14 -0.85
C LEU A 116 4.27 -19.57 -1.34
N THR A 117 4.70 -18.42 -0.83
CA THR A 117 6.02 -17.87 -1.18
C THR A 117 7.14 -18.75 -0.62
N SER A 118 7.06 -19.18 0.63
CA SER A 118 8.10 -20.01 1.25
C SER A 118 8.32 -21.34 0.50
N THR A 119 7.25 -21.93 -0.08
CA THR A 119 7.36 -23.22 -0.80
C THR A 119 8.28 -23.18 -2.03
N TYR A 120 8.40 -22.03 -2.71
CA TYR A 120 9.29 -21.89 -3.87
C TYR A 120 10.49 -20.98 -3.63
N ALA A 121 10.40 -20.07 -2.68
CA ALA A 121 11.45 -19.10 -2.38
C ALA A 121 12.41 -19.58 -1.28
N GLY A 122 11.95 -20.49 -0.40
CA GLY A 122 12.70 -20.84 0.79
C GLY A 122 13.12 -19.59 1.57
N VAL A 123 14.41 -19.44 1.82
CA VAL A 123 15.00 -18.29 2.50
C VAL A 123 15.63 -17.26 1.54
N ASN A 124 15.31 -17.31 0.23
CA ASN A 124 15.88 -16.40 -0.77
C ASN A 124 15.18 -15.02 -0.72
N PRO A 125 15.83 -13.93 -0.25
CA PRO A 125 15.20 -12.63 -0.11
C PRO A 125 14.66 -12.08 -1.43
N MET A 126 15.41 -12.26 -2.55
CA MET A 126 14.99 -11.75 -3.86
C MET A 126 13.62 -12.30 -4.30
N ALA A 127 13.36 -13.59 -4.07
CA ALA A 127 12.09 -14.21 -4.44
C ALA A 127 10.92 -13.68 -3.57
N TRP A 128 11.17 -13.40 -2.29
CA TRP A 128 10.19 -12.80 -1.40
C TRP A 128 9.83 -11.37 -1.83
N HIS A 129 10.84 -10.54 -2.15
CA HIS A 129 10.62 -9.18 -2.64
C HIS A 129 9.98 -9.16 -4.04
N ALA A 130 10.36 -10.11 -4.92
CA ALA A 130 9.73 -10.26 -6.23
C ALA A 130 8.23 -10.54 -6.13
N THR A 131 7.80 -11.37 -5.16
CA THR A 131 6.38 -11.62 -4.92
C THR A 131 5.65 -10.39 -4.41
N ALA A 132 6.26 -9.61 -3.50
CA ALA A 132 5.69 -8.36 -3.01
C ALA A 132 5.55 -7.34 -4.17
N LEU A 133 6.56 -7.22 -5.01
CA LEU A 133 6.53 -6.37 -6.21
C LEU A 133 5.45 -6.81 -7.20
N ALA A 134 5.31 -8.12 -7.45
CA ALA A 134 4.27 -8.65 -8.33
C ALA A 134 2.85 -8.32 -7.82
N LEU A 135 2.61 -8.43 -6.51
CA LEU A 135 1.35 -8.01 -5.88
C LEU A 135 1.12 -6.51 -6.01
N HIS A 136 2.17 -5.69 -5.86
CA HIS A 136 2.05 -4.24 -6.06
C HIS A 136 1.71 -3.90 -7.52
N VAL A 137 2.36 -4.53 -8.49
CA VAL A 137 2.04 -4.40 -9.91
C VAL A 137 0.59 -4.80 -10.19
N ALA A 138 0.11 -5.91 -9.64
CA ALA A 138 -1.28 -6.32 -9.77
C ALA A 138 -2.26 -5.28 -9.19
N ASN A 139 -1.93 -4.70 -8.04
CA ASN A 139 -2.72 -3.61 -7.45
C ASN A 139 -2.73 -2.36 -8.33
N VAL A 140 -1.61 -1.97 -8.93
CA VAL A 140 -1.53 -0.84 -9.88
C VAL A 140 -2.44 -1.08 -11.09
N VAL A 141 -2.44 -2.29 -11.63
CA VAL A 141 -3.34 -2.68 -12.74
C VAL A 141 -4.81 -2.59 -12.31
N LEU A 142 -5.15 -3.07 -11.11
CA LEU A 142 -6.51 -2.98 -10.59
C LEU A 142 -6.95 -1.52 -10.35
N VAL A 143 -6.06 -0.66 -9.85
CA VAL A 143 -6.32 0.78 -9.72
C VAL A 143 -6.58 1.39 -11.10
N PHE A 144 -5.79 1.07 -12.11
CA PHE A 144 -6.02 1.51 -13.48
C PHE A 144 -7.38 1.06 -14.01
N MET A 145 -7.70 -0.23 -13.85
CA MET A 145 -8.98 -0.79 -14.31
C MET A 145 -10.18 -0.18 -13.58
N LEU A 146 -10.06 0.10 -12.29
CA LEU A 146 -11.08 0.78 -11.51
C LEU A 146 -11.21 2.25 -11.93
N ALA A 147 -10.11 2.96 -12.08
CA ALA A 147 -10.07 4.35 -12.49
C ALA A 147 -10.66 4.56 -13.90
N THR A 148 -10.43 3.64 -14.85
CA THR A 148 -11.06 3.70 -16.20
C THR A 148 -12.59 3.58 -16.16
N ARG A 149 -13.18 3.07 -15.07
CA ARG A 149 -14.64 2.99 -14.87
C ARG A 149 -15.22 4.17 -14.11
N LEU A 150 -14.38 4.88 -13.38
CA LEU A 150 -14.78 5.98 -12.51
C LEU A 150 -14.49 7.36 -13.14
N CYS A 151 -13.32 7.53 -13.74
CA CYS A 151 -12.88 8.78 -14.34
C CYS A 151 -13.45 8.98 -15.75
N SER A 152 -13.63 10.21 -16.15
CA SER A 152 -14.12 10.59 -17.48
C SER A 152 -13.05 10.43 -18.56
N SER A 153 -11.77 10.55 -18.19
CA SER A 153 -10.62 10.56 -19.07
C SER A 153 -9.72 9.34 -18.84
N ARG A 154 -9.28 8.70 -19.91
CA ARG A 154 -8.31 7.60 -19.87
C ARG A 154 -6.97 8.05 -19.28
N LEU A 155 -6.63 9.31 -19.49
CA LEU A 155 -5.39 9.89 -18.98
C LEU A 155 -5.44 10.12 -17.48
N ALA A 156 -6.60 10.56 -16.96
CA ALA A 156 -6.81 10.64 -15.51
C ALA A 156 -6.69 9.25 -14.88
N ALA A 157 -7.24 8.20 -15.53
CA ALA A 157 -7.11 6.83 -15.05
C ALA A 157 -5.64 6.35 -15.04
N LEU A 158 -4.89 6.64 -16.10
CA LEU A 158 -3.47 6.32 -16.21
C LEU A 158 -2.65 7.08 -15.15
N PHE A 159 -2.93 8.36 -14.97
CA PHE A 159 -2.26 9.19 -13.96
C PHE A 159 -2.55 8.68 -12.54
N ALA A 160 -3.81 8.34 -12.22
CA ALA A 160 -4.17 7.76 -10.91
C ALA A 160 -3.35 6.49 -10.61
N ALA A 161 -3.24 5.58 -11.60
CA ALA A 161 -2.50 4.34 -11.44
C ALA A 161 -0.98 4.56 -11.37
N ALA A 162 -0.42 5.45 -12.18
CA ALA A 162 0.99 5.79 -12.16
C ALA A 162 1.39 6.50 -10.85
N LEU A 163 0.54 7.38 -10.35
CA LEU A 163 0.72 8.02 -9.04
C LEU A 163 0.64 7.00 -7.91
N PHE A 164 -0.32 6.08 -7.97
CA PHE A 164 -0.41 4.98 -7.01
C PHE A 164 0.85 4.10 -7.05
N ALA A 165 1.38 3.80 -8.23
CA ALA A 165 2.59 3.02 -8.40
C ALA A 165 3.82 3.68 -7.77
N SER A 166 4.00 4.99 -7.96
CA SER A 166 5.22 5.72 -7.58
C SER A 166 5.09 6.57 -6.32
N HIS A 167 3.98 6.46 -5.58
CA HIS A 167 3.76 7.29 -4.40
C HIS A 167 4.79 7.01 -3.31
N GLY A 168 5.40 8.06 -2.73
CA GLY A 168 6.53 7.94 -1.80
C GLY A 168 6.24 7.21 -0.49
N THR A 169 4.97 6.90 -0.14
CA THR A 169 4.62 6.07 1.02
C THR A 169 4.72 4.56 0.75
N ARG A 170 5.03 4.13 -0.48
CA ARG A 170 5.02 2.72 -0.88
C ARG A 170 6.11 1.84 -0.27
N PRO A 171 7.33 2.35 0.03
CA PRO A 171 8.42 1.48 0.45
C PRO A 171 8.05 0.55 1.60
N GLU A 172 7.37 1.04 2.64
CA GLU A 172 6.99 0.19 3.79
C GLU A 172 6.01 -0.95 3.44
N ALA A 173 5.16 -0.76 2.44
CA ALA A 173 4.23 -1.80 2.02
C ALA A 173 4.87 -2.80 1.04
N VAL A 174 5.84 -2.36 0.21
CA VAL A 174 6.39 -3.16 -0.90
C VAL A 174 7.77 -3.72 -0.58
N ALA A 175 8.63 -2.94 0.09
CA ALA A 175 9.99 -3.36 0.43
C ALA A 175 10.05 -4.16 1.76
N TRP A 176 9.03 -4.09 2.61
CA TRP A 176 8.94 -4.89 3.82
C TRP A 176 8.03 -6.10 3.59
N ILE A 177 8.53 -7.31 3.84
CA ILE A 177 7.75 -8.54 3.62
C ILE A 177 6.52 -8.58 4.52
N ALA A 178 6.62 -8.08 5.77
CA ALA A 178 5.47 -7.96 6.68
C ALA A 178 4.37 -6.99 6.16
N GLY A 179 4.68 -6.12 5.19
CA GLY A 179 3.71 -5.30 4.47
C GLY A 179 2.80 -6.08 3.53
N ARG A 180 3.08 -7.37 3.28
CA ARG A 180 2.33 -8.22 2.36
C ARG A 180 0.84 -8.32 2.68
N PHE A 181 0.49 -8.32 3.94
CA PHE A 181 -0.92 -8.33 4.36
C PHE A 181 -1.71 -7.14 3.79
N ASP A 182 -1.07 -5.95 3.70
CA ASP A 182 -1.67 -4.77 3.08
C ASP A 182 -1.83 -4.94 1.56
N LEU A 183 -0.83 -5.51 0.90
CA LEU A 183 -0.85 -5.75 -0.55
C LEU A 183 -1.96 -6.72 -0.94
N VAL A 184 -2.06 -7.87 -0.24
CA VAL A 184 -3.05 -8.93 -0.51
C VAL A 184 -4.47 -8.44 -0.21
N ALA A 185 -4.68 -7.79 0.95
CA ALA A 185 -5.99 -7.24 1.29
C ALA A 185 -6.44 -6.18 0.27
N THR A 186 -5.55 -5.27 -0.13
CA THR A 186 -5.85 -4.25 -1.15
C THR A 186 -6.16 -4.87 -2.51
N PHE A 187 -5.45 -5.93 -2.91
CA PHE A 187 -5.73 -6.66 -4.14
C PHE A 187 -7.18 -7.15 -4.17
N PHE A 188 -7.62 -7.82 -3.13
CA PHE A 188 -8.99 -8.32 -3.07
C PHE A 188 -10.02 -7.21 -2.89
N VAL A 189 -9.73 -6.13 -2.15
CA VAL A 189 -10.62 -4.96 -2.07
C VAL A 189 -10.81 -4.33 -3.45
N LEU A 190 -9.74 -4.10 -4.20
CA LEU A 190 -9.83 -3.48 -5.53
C LEU A 190 -10.51 -4.39 -6.55
N ALA A 191 -10.19 -5.68 -6.55
CA ALA A 191 -10.85 -6.66 -7.41
C ALA A 191 -12.36 -6.73 -7.10
N GLY A 192 -12.72 -6.79 -5.81
CA GLY A 192 -14.12 -6.79 -5.38
C GLY A 192 -14.87 -5.53 -5.78
N LEU A 193 -14.27 -4.35 -5.59
CA LEU A 193 -14.84 -3.08 -6.05
C LEU A 193 -15.01 -3.06 -7.58
N LEU A 194 -14.03 -3.54 -8.33
CA LEU A 194 -14.13 -3.61 -9.79
C LEU A 194 -15.26 -4.51 -10.24
N PHE A 195 -15.43 -5.69 -9.62
CA PHE A 195 -16.55 -6.57 -9.90
C PHE A 195 -17.90 -5.92 -9.53
N PHE A 196 -17.98 -5.26 -8.38
CA PHE A 196 -19.20 -4.55 -7.98
C PHE A 196 -19.55 -3.43 -8.98
N VAL A 197 -18.59 -2.62 -9.38
CA VAL A 197 -18.77 -1.56 -10.40
C VAL A 197 -19.26 -2.15 -11.72
N ARG A 198 -18.67 -3.26 -12.16
CA ARG A 198 -19.10 -3.97 -13.38
C ARG A 198 -20.51 -4.51 -13.27
N SER A 199 -20.93 -5.00 -12.11
CA SER A 199 -22.28 -5.52 -11.92
C SER A 199 -23.40 -4.52 -12.23
N HIS A 200 -23.09 -3.21 -12.15
CA HIS A 200 -24.05 -2.15 -12.49
C HIS A 200 -24.09 -1.79 -13.98
N LEU A 201 -23.25 -2.41 -14.80
CA LEU A 201 -23.15 -2.15 -16.24
C LEU A 201 -23.69 -3.32 -17.08
N GLU A 202 -23.98 -4.45 -16.44
CA GLU A 202 -24.30 -5.71 -17.11
C GLU A 202 -25.78 -6.10 -16.95
N THR A 203 -26.23 -7.07 -17.75
CA THR A 203 -27.57 -7.66 -17.64
C THR A 203 -27.77 -8.40 -16.30
N ALA A 204 -29.01 -8.61 -15.89
CA ALA A 204 -29.35 -9.12 -14.56
C ALA A 204 -28.62 -10.43 -14.18
N SER A 205 -28.53 -11.40 -15.09
CA SER A 205 -27.87 -12.69 -14.84
C SER A 205 -26.36 -12.55 -14.66
N VAL A 206 -25.71 -11.77 -15.52
CA VAL A 206 -24.26 -11.48 -15.45
C VAL A 206 -23.93 -10.61 -14.26
N SER A 207 -24.81 -9.65 -13.94
CA SER A 207 -24.71 -8.79 -12.76
C SER A 207 -24.64 -9.59 -11.46
N TYR A 208 -25.44 -10.67 -11.34
CA TYR A 208 -25.42 -11.55 -10.17
C TYR A 208 -24.05 -12.22 -9.98
N LEU A 209 -23.45 -12.75 -11.04
CA LEU A 209 -22.12 -13.38 -10.99
C LEU A 209 -21.04 -12.39 -10.55
N TYR A 210 -21.08 -11.16 -11.05
CA TYR A 210 -20.15 -10.12 -10.61
C TYR A 210 -20.34 -9.71 -9.14
N ARG A 211 -21.58 -9.67 -8.64
CA ARG A 211 -21.84 -9.41 -7.21
C ARG A 211 -21.34 -10.55 -6.33
N LEU A 212 -21.53 -11.80 -6.76
CA LEU A 212 -21.00 -12.98 -6.07
C LEU A 212 -19.47 -12.94 -6.04
N ALA A 213 -18.81 -12.65 -7.18
CA ALA A 213 -17.37 -12.49 -7.24
C ALA A 213 -16.87 -11.35 -6.32
N SER A 214 -17.60 -10.24 -6.26
CA SER A 214 -17.32 -9.13 -5.35
C SER A 214 -17.42 -9.57 -3.88
N LEU A 215 -18.44 -10.32 -3.52
CA LEU A 215 -18.65 -10.86 -2.16
C LEU A 215 -17.51 -11.81 -1.76
N VAL A 216 -17.10 -12.70 -2.66
CA VAL A 216 -15.97 -13.61 -2.44
C VAL A 216 -14.67 -12.82 -2.26
N CYS A 217 -14.43 -11.82 -3.10
CA CYS A 217 -13.27 -10.94 -2.96
C CYS A 217 -13.26 -10.20 -1.61
N MET A 218 -14.42 -9.69 -1.16
CA MET A 218 -14.53 -9.08 0.17
C MET A 218 -14.17 -10.06 1.28
N MET A 219 -14.69 -11.31 1.22
CA MET A 219 -14.34 -12.34 2.18
C MET A 219 -12.83 -12.60 2.22
N LEU A 220 -12.20 -12.78 1.06
CA LEU A 220 -10.76 -13.00 0.96
C LEU A 220 -9.97 -11.78 1.46
N ALA A 221 -10.44 -10.56 1.21
CA ALA A 221 -9.83 -9.34 1.72
C ALA A 221 -9.85 -9.26 3.26
N ILE A 222 -11.00 -9.53 3.87
CA ILE A 222 -11.18 -9.54 5.34
C ILE A 222 -10.31 -10.62 5.99
N LEU A 223 -10.22 -11.79 5.37
CA LEU A 223 -9.37 -12.89 5.83
C LEU A 223 -7.87 -12.65 5.55
N SER A 224 -7.53 -11.63 4.77
CA SER A 224 -6.14 -11.18 4.56
C SER A 224 -5.70 -10.15 5.59
N LYS A 225 -6.54 -9.17 5.89
CA LYS A 225 -6.29 -8.11 6.87
C LYS A 225 -7.58 -7.45 7.34
N GLU A 226 -7.64 -7.14 8.62
CA GLU A 226 -8.79 -6.52 9.27
C GLU A 226 -9.16 -5.13 8.73
N SER A 227 -8.23 -4.43 8.08
CA SER A 227 -8.52 -3.16 7.40
C SER A 227 -9.59 -3.28 6.31
N ALA A 228 -9.83 -4.48 5.78
CA ALA A 228 -10.80 -4.72 4.73
C ALA A 228 -12.27 -4.77 5.22
N TYR A 229 -12.54 -4.76 6.53
CA TYR A 229 -13.91 -4.66 7.06
C TYR A 229 -14.67 -3.41 6.60
N ILE A 230 -13.97 -2.42 6.07
CA ILE A 230 -14.57 -1.20 5.50
C ILE A 230 -15.23 -1.44 4.12
N PHE A 231 -15.04 -2.59 3.52
CA PHE A 231 -15.49 -2.86 2.14
C PHE A 231 -16.97 -2.54 1.91
N PRO A 232 -17.94 -2.95 2.77
CA PRO A 232 -19.34 -2.57 2.60
C PRO A 232 -19.57 -1.07 2.59
N LEU A 233 -18.80 -0.30 3.38
CA LEU A 233 -18.88 1.15 3.40
C LEU A 233 -18.36 1.78 2.10
N LEU A 234 -17.35 1.19 1.47
CA LEU A 234 -16.89 1.62 0.14
C LEU A 234 -17.96 1.41 -0.94
N LEU A 235 -18.73 0.31 -0.84
CA LEU A 235 -19.88 0.08 -1.72
C LEU A 235 -20.98 1.13 -1.51
N VAL A 236 -21.27 1.48 -0.27
CA VAL A 236 -22.22 2.57 0.05
C VAL A 236 -21.76 3.90 -0.56
N LEU A 237 -20.47 4.25 -0.39
CA LEU A 237 -19.90 5.45 -1.01
C LEU A 237 -20.04 5.46 -2.54
N PHE A 238 -19.78 4.31 -3.18
CA PHE A 238 -19.95 4.17 -4.62
C PHE A 238 -21.38 4.40 -5.07
N LEU A 239 -22.37 3.78 -4.38
CA LEU A 239 -23.79 3.96 -4.71
C LEU A 239 -24.27 5.41 -4.51
N ILE A 240 -23.80 6.07 -3.44
CA ILE A 240 -24.08 7.50 -3.21
C ILE A 240 -23.51 8.36 -4.35
N ALA A 241 -22.27 8.10 -4.77
CA ALA A 241 -21.63 8.84 -5.86
C ALA A 241 -22.34 8.63 -7.22
N LYS A 242 -22.85 7.43 -7.46
CA LYS A 242 -23.63 7.09 -8.67
C LYS A 242 -25.05 7.65 -8.64
N ARG A 243 -25.56 8.11 -7.49
CA ARG A 243 -26.98 8.46 -7.29
C ARG A 243 -27.93 7.32 -7.72
N ASP A 244 -27.55 6.10 -7.42
CA ASP A 244 -28.42 4.97 -7.70
C ASP A 244 -29.64 5.06 -6.76
N GLN A 245 -30.74 5.56 -7.30
CA GLN A 245 -32.02 5.69 -6.59
C GLN A 245 -32.87 4.42 -6.74
N SER A 246 -32.30 3.31 -7.23
CA SER A 246 -33.07 2.07 -7.36
C SER A 246 -33.51 1.62 -5.96
N ARG A 247 -34.79 1.25 -5.82
CA ARG A 247 -35.34 0.72 -4.57
C ARG A 247 -34.61 -0.53 -4.06
N ASN A 248 -33.74 -1.11 -4.87
CA ASN A 248 -33.00 -2.34 -4.59
C ASN A 248 -31.59 -2.12 -4.05
N CYS A 249 -31.11 -0.87 -3.85
CA CYS A 249 -29.78 -0.62 -3.33
C CYS A 249 -29.53 -1.31 -1.98
N THR A 250 -30.51 -1.29 -1.10
CA THR A 250 -30.39 -1.93 0.23
C THR A 250 -30.25 -3.43 0.11
N SER A 251 -31.07 -4.08 -0.72
CA SER A 251 -31.02 -5.56 -0.89
C SER A 251 -29.70 -6.04 -1.50
N VAL A 252 -29.07 -5.22 -2.33
CA VAL A 252 -27.75 -5.52 -2.91
C VAL A 252 -26.64 -5.46 -1.86
N LEU A 253 -26.75 -4.58 -0.86
CA LEU A 253 -25.73 -4.37 0.19
C LEU A 253 -25.87 -5.38 1.35
N ILE A 254 -27.08 -5.88 1.65
CA ILE A 254 -27.32 -6.78 2.77
C ILE A 254 -26.33 -7.96 2.83
N PRO A 255 -26.06 -8.71 1.75
CA PRO A 255 -25.13 -9.84 1.79
C PRO A 255 -23.72 -9.45 2.23
N PHE A 256 -23.25 -8.26 1.84
CA PHE A 256 -21.93 -7.74 2.20
C PHE A 256 -21.85 -7.39 3.69
N PHE A 257 -22.88 -6.75 4.25
CA PHE A 257 -22.92 -6.45 5.68
C PHE A 257 -23.07 -7.72 6.51
N VAL A 258 -23.95 -8.65 6.12
CA VAL A 258 -24.13 -9.94 6.80
C VAL A 258 -22.83 -10.74 6.83
N MET A 259 -22.12 -10.83 5.70
CA MET A 259 -20.83 -11.50 5.61
C MET A 259 -19.77 -10.82 6.50
N ALA A 260 -19.69 -9.49 6.48
CA ALA A 260 -18.72 -8.75 7.30
C ALA A 260 -19.00 -8.96 8.80
N VAL A 261 -20.27 -8.88 9.23
CA VAL A 261 -20.67 -9.11 10.63
C VAL A 261 -20.41 -10.57 11.03
N GLY A 262 -20.73 -11.54 10.17
CA GLY A 262 -20.47 -12.95 10.43
C GLY A 262 -18.99 -13.27 10.60
N LEU A 263 -18.13 -12.74 9.71
CA LEU A 263 -16.68 -12.89 9.83
C LEU A 263 -16.11 -12.17 11.04
N PHE A 264 -16.68 -11.01 11.42
CA PHE A 264 -16.27 -10.32 12.62
C PHE A 264 -16.67 -11.09 13.89
N ALA A 265 -17.87 -11.65 13.94
CA ALA A 265 -18.33 -12.48 15.05
C ALA A 265 -17.47 -13.75 15.20
N TYR A 266 -17.13 -14.40 14.07
CA TYR A 266 -16.21 -15.54 14.05
C TYR A 266 -14.82 -15.17 14.58
N ARG A 267 -14.25 -14.05 14.09
CA ARG A 267 -12.97 -13.54 14.58
C ARG A 267 -13.02 -13.20 16.07
N TRP A 268 -14.11 -12.55 16.52
CA TRP A 268 -14.30 -12.20 17.93
C TRP A 268 -14.29 -13.44 18.82
N TRP A 269 -15.00 -14.48 18.41
CA TRP A 269 -15.01 -15.76 19.11
C TRP A 269 -13.62 -16.39 19.15
N LEU A 270 -12.93 -16.42 18.01
CA LEU A 270 -11.61 -17.05 17.87
C LEU A 270 -10.50 -16.33 18.66
N CYS A 271 -10.49 -15.00 18.66
CA CYS A 271 -9.47 -14.18 19.32
C CYS A 271 -9.82 -13.88 20.81
N GLY A 272 -10.98 -14.30 21.30
CA GLY A 272 -11.47 -13.93 22.64
C GLY A 272 -11.71 -12.42 22.79
N GLY A 273 -12.11 -11.74 21.70
CA GLY A 273 -12.34 -10.30 21.63
C GLY A 273 -11.97 -9.70 20.28
N ILE A 274 -11.69 -8.39 20.26
CA ILE A 274 -11.39 -7.67 19.01
C ILE A 274 -10.07 -8.15 18.34
N GLY A 275 -9.20 -8.81 19.08
CA GLY A 275 -7.88 -9.25 18.61
C GLY A 275 -6.89 -8.09 18.41
N GLY A 276 -5.71 -8.41 17.88
CA GLY A 276 -4.65 -7.44 17.61
C GLY A 276 -3.81 -7.08 18.84
N TYR A 277 -3.00 -6.03 18.71
CA TYR A 277 -2.09 -5.61 19.79
C TYR A 277 -2.82 -5.25 21.07
N ARG A 278 -2.25 -5.71 22.18
CA ARG A 278 -2.72 -5.37 23.53
C ARG A 278 -1.72 -4.46 24.21
N ASP A 279 -2.23 -3.53 24.99
CA ASP A 279 -1.40 -2.72 25.87
C ASP A 279 -0.79 -3.60 26.95
N ALA A 280 0.53 -3.55 27.11
CA ALA A 280 1.28 -4.43 28.01
C ALA A 280 0.94 -4.20 29.50
N LEU A 281 0.49 -2.99 29.87
CA LEU A 281 0.19 -2.62 31.24
C LEU A 281 -1.27 -2.90 31.61
N THR A 282 -2.19 -2.60 30.69
CA THR A 282 -3.64 -2.69 30.97
C THR A 282 -4.30 -3.93 30.41
N GLY A 283 -3.62 -4.68 29.52
CA GLY A 283 -4.17 -5.82 28.78
C GLY A 283 -5.29 -5.44 27.78
N LYS A 284 -5.63 -4.15 27.68
CA LYS A 284 -6.70 -3.67 26.77
C LYS A 284 -6.25 -3.69 25.32
N ALA A 285 -7.18 -4.02 24.41
CA ALA A 285 -6.90 -3.93 22.99
C ALA A 285 -6.57 -2.48 22.59
N GLN A 286 -5.41 -2.26 21.97
CA GLN A 286 -4.98 -0.93 21.52
C GLN A 286 -5.97 -0.32 20.51
N ALA A 287 -6.67 -1.14 19.73
CA ALA A 287 -7.70 -0.72 18.80
C ALA A 287 -8.84 0.13 19.42
N LEU A 288 -9.01 0.07 20.72
CA LEU A 288 -10.05 0.81 21.46
C LEU A 288 -9.51 2.07 22.17
N THR A 289 -8.22 2.39 22.00
CA THR A 289 -7.63 3.58 22.61
C THR A 289 -7.76 4.78 21.67
N PHE A 290 -8.71 5.66 21.96
CA PHE A 290 -8.90 6.91 21.23
C PHE A 290 -8.47 8.10 22.09
N GLY A 291 -7.70 9.00 21.51
CA GLY A 291 -7.19 10.18 22.20
C GLY A 291 -6.89 11.34 21.26
N VAL A 292 -6.33 12.42 21.78
CA VAL A 292 -5.92 13.60 20.99
C VAL A 292 -4.92 13.21 19.89
N SER A 293 -4.06 12.22 20.14
CA SER A 293 -3.14 11.66 19.13
C SER A 293 -3.87 11.09 17.91
N THR A 294 -5.02 10.42 18.13
CA THR A 294 -5.87 9.89 17.05
C THR A 294 -6.43 11.00 16.17
N VAL A 295 -6.90 12.08 16.81
CA VAL A 295 -7.42 13.27 16.08
C VAL A 295 -6.31 13.95 15.28
N LYS A 296 -5.12 14.10 15.87
CA LYS A 296 -3.93 14.63 15.17
C LYS A 296 -3.51 13.72 14.00
N ALA A 297 -3.57 12.40 14.18
CA ALA A 297 -3.25 11.46 13.12
C ALA A 297 -4.18 11.61 11.93
N LEU A 298 -5.49 11.64 12.16
CA LEU A 298 -6.48 11.78 11.09
C LEU A 298 -6.46 13.17 10.45
N GLY A 299 -6.37 14.23 11.26
CA GLY A 299 -6.47 15.60 10.78
C GLY A 299 -5.19 16.15 10.14
N LEU A 300 -4.02 15.65 10.52
CA LEU A 300 -2.74 16.19 10.07
C LEU A 300 -1.82 15.13 9.45
N ARG A 301 -1.48 14.06 10.17
CA ARG A 301 -0.45 13.10 9.74
C ARG A 301 -0.84 12.31 8.51
N LEU A 302 -2.08 11.90 8.41
CA LEU A 302 -2.64 11.26 7.22
C LEU A 302 -2.38 12.10 5.96
N TRP A 303 -2.79 13.39 6.01
CA TRP A 303 -2.72 14.27 4.84
C TRP A 303 -1.29 14.70 4.53
N THR A 304 -0.48 15.01 5.53
CA THR A 304 0.93 15.34 5.28
C THR A 304 1.68 14.18 4.64
N ALA A 305 1.45 12.94 5.05
CA ALA A 305 2.08 11.77 4.44
C ALA A 305 1.56 11.50 3.01
N LEU A 306 0.28 11.77 2.72
CA LEU A 306 -0.26 11.60 1.37
C LEU A 306 0.17 12.71 0.41
N TYR A 307 0.13 13.97 0.83
CA TYR A 307 0.49 15.09 -0.02
C TYR A 307 2.00 15.27 -0.17
N PHE A 308 2.77 15.00 0.88
CA PHE A 308 4.21 15.22 0.90
C PHE A 308 4.96 13.99 1.46
N PRO A 309 5.02 12.89 0.70
CA PRO A 309 5.47 11.59 1.18
C PRO A 309 7.00 11.45 1.18
N ILE A 310 7.71 12.35 1.86
CA ILE A 310 9.17 12.31 1.99
C ILE A 310 9.55 11.82 3.38
N ASN A 311 10.47 10.86 3.44
CA ASN A 311 11.09 10.41 4.67
C ASN A 311 12.12 11.47 5.14
N TRP A 312 11.78 12.17 6.20
CA TRP A 312 12.68 13.08 6.88
C TRP A 312 13.31 12.33 8.05
N CYS A 313 14.55 11.94 7.93
CA CYS A 313 15.28 11.39 9.08
C CYS A 313 15.46 12.40 10.21
N VAL A 314 15.34 13.68 9.88
CA VAL A 314 15.40 14.84 10.79
C VAL A 314 14.20 15.73 10.49
N GLU A 315 13.70 16.46 11.47
CA GLU A 315 12.61 17.42 11.23
C GLU A 315 13.01 18.46 10.20
N PRO A 316 12.11 18.81 9.26
CA PRO A 316 12.42 19.76 8.21
C PRO A 316 12.69 21.14 8.79
N ASN A 317 13.65 21.86 8.22
CA ASN A 317 13.89 23.26 8.56
C ASN A 317 12.72 24.17 8.12
N ALA A 318 12.70 25.41 8.60
CA ALA A 318 11.61 26.36 8.33
C ALA A 318 11.34 26.57 6.83
N GLY A 319 12.37 26.62 5.99
CA GLY A 319 12.21 26.78 4.54
C GLY A 319 11.54 25.57 3.89
N MET A 320 11.90 24.36 4.30
CA MET A 320 11.28 23.13 3.81
C MET A 320 9.85 22.96 4.32
N ALA A 321 9.59 23.35 5.57
CA ALA A 321 8.23 23.38 6.11
C ALA A 321 7.33 24.36 5.33
N ALA A 322 7.84 25.55 4.99
CA ALA A 322 7.13 26.52 4.17
C ALA A 322 6.84 25.98 2.76
N LEU A 323 7.82 25.33 2.11
CA LEU A 323 7.63 24.68 0.81
C LEU A 323 6.57 23.58 0.88
N MET A 324 6.62 22.75 1.91
CA MET A 324 5.62 21.69 2.14
C MET A 324 4.22 22.27 2.29
N VAL A 325 4.05 23.34 3.09
CA VAL A 325 2.76 24.00 3.28
C VAL A 325 2.25 24.61 1.98
N ALA A 326 3.10 25.27 1.21
CA ALA A 326 2.76 25.85 -0.09
C ALA A 326 2.33 24.77 -1.09
N TYR A 327 3.06 23.66 -1.18
CA TYR A 327 2.74 22.54 -2.06
C TYR A 327 1.42 21.86 -1.68
N ILE A 328 1.23 21.54 -0.39
CA ILE A 328 -0.03 20.96 0.11
C ILE A 328 -1.18 21.92 -0.15
N GLY A 329 -1.01 23.21 0.14
CA GLY A 329 -2.01 24.24 -0.09
C GLY A 329 -2.43 24.34 -1.55
N ALA A 330 -1.47 24.28 -2.48
CA ALA A 330 -1.75 24.28 -3.92
C ALA A 330 -2.57 23.04 -4.36
N LEU A 331 -2.21 21.85 -3.86
CA LEU A 331 -2.94 20.62 -4.19
C LEU A 331 -4.33 20.58 -3.55
N VAL A 332 -4.48 21.05 -2.32
CA VAL A 332 -5.81 21.18 -1.66
C VAL A 332 -6.68 22.15 -2.43
N TRP A 333 -6.15 23.33 -2.79
CA TRP A 333 -6.88 24.31 -3.61
C TRP A 333 -7.36 23.69 -4.93
N LEU A 334 -6.48 22.95 -5.61
CA LEU A 334 -6.80 22.23 -6.84
C LEU A 334 -7.95 21.24 -6.64
N THR A 335 -7.98 20.50 -5.53
CA THR A 335 -9.02 19.50 -5.26
C THR A 335 -10.37 20.12 -4.90
N VAL A 336 -10.40 21.23 -4.15
CA VAL A 336 -11.66 21.86 -3.70
C VAL A 336 -12.34 22.71 -4.77
N THR A 337 -11.59 23.15 -5.79
CA THR A 337 -12.13 24.00 -6.88
C THR A 337 -12.71 23.20 -8.04
N HIS A 338 -12.55 21.86 -8.04
CA HIS A 338 -12.98 21.02 -9.15
C HIS A 338 -14.52 20.88 -9.25
N PRO A 339 -15.10 20.91 -10.48
CA PRO A 339 -16.56 20.87 -10.68
C PRO A 339 -17.21 19.51 -10.42
N ASP A 340 -16.51 18.39 -10.59
CA ASP A 340 -17.05 17.04 -10.33
C ASP A 340 -17.01 16.71 -8.84
N ARG A 341 -17.96 17.29 -8.09
CA ARG A 341 -18.07 17.12 -6.64
C ARG A 341 -18.41 15.69 -6.22
N ARG A 342 -18.98 14.85 -7.11
CA ARG A 342 -19.40 13.49 -6.74
C ARG A 342 -18.22 12.53 -6.71
N LEU A 343 -17.46 12.49 -7.79
CA LEU A 343 -16.30 11.65 -7.86
C LEU A 343 -15.21 12.13 -6.88
N MET A 344 -15.11 13.45 -6.69
CA MET A 344 -14.26 14.04 -5.66
C MET A 344 -14.70 13.61 -4.26
N GLY A 345 -16.01 13.66 -3.96
CA GLY A 345 -16.59 13.21 -2.68
C GLY A 345 -16.39 11.70 -2.45
N PHE A 346 -16.55 10.87 -3.50
CA PHE A 346 -16.23 9.44 -3.43
C PHE A 346 -14.75 9.21 -3.09
N SER A 347 -13.85 9.89 -3.81
CA SER A 347 -12.41 9.73 -3.63
C SER A 347 -11.94 10.17 -2.23
N PHE A 348 -12.45 11.30 -1.75
CA PHE A 348 -12.21 11.78 -0.39
C PHE A 348 -12.80 10.83 0.66
N GLY A 349 -14.05 10.41 0.49
CA GLY A 349 -14.71 9.44 1.36
C GLY A 349 -13.96 8.10 1.39
N PHE A 350 -13.41 7.67 0.26
CA PHE A 350 -12.57 6.48 0.18
C PHE A 350 -11.33 6.61 1.08
N VAL A 351 -10.63 7.76 1.04
CA VAL A 351 -9.48 8.01 1.93
C VAL A 351 -9.90 7.89 3.39
N ILE A 352 -10.95 8.60 3.78
CA ILE A 352 -11.41 8.63 5.18
C ILE A 352 -11.83 7.23 5.66
N VAL A 353 -12.72 6.57 4.92
CA VAL A 353 -13.25 5.25 5.30
C VAL A 353 -12.14 4.21 5.39
N SER A 354 -11.18 4.22 4.46
CA SER A 354 -10.07 3.26 4.46
C SER A 354 -9.07 3.46 5.60
N THR A 355 -9.07 4.63 6.25
CA THR A 355 -8.20 4.90 7.39
C THR A 355 -8.85 4.61 8.74
N LEU A 356 -10.16 4.31 8.79
CA LEU A 356 -10.86 4.05 10.04
C LEU A 356 -10.30 2.84 10.82
N PRO A 357 -10.05 1.66 10.20
CA PRO A 357 -9.56 0.51 10.95
C PRO A 357 -8.17 0.70 11.56
N PRO A 358 -7.16 1.23 10.84
CA PRO A 358 -5.84 1.45 11.40
C PRO A 358 -5.69 2.78 12.15
N LEU A 359 -6.77 3.51 12.41
CA LEU A 359 -6.75 4.88 12.94
C LEU A 359 -5.91 5.03 14.22
N HIS A 360 -5.98 4.06 15.11
CA HIS A 360 -5.22 4.03 16.37
C HIS A 360 -3.71 3.82 16.17
N LEU A 361 -3.29 3.30 14.99
CA LEU A 361 -1.90 3.06 14.61
C LEU A 361 -1.33 4.14 13.68
N LEU A 362 -2.14 5.12 13.24
CA LEU A 362 -1.72 6.18 12.30
C LEU A 362 -0.77 7.22 12.93
N GLY A 363 0.09 6.79 13.83
CA GLY A 363 1.19 7.60 14.35
C GLY A 363 2.34 7.72 13.34
N ILE A 364 2.07 8.19 12.10
CA ILE A 364 3.09 8.32 11.06
C ILE A 364 4.08 9.40 11.49
N GLY A 365 5.32 8.98 11.72
CA GLY A 365 6.42 9.87 12.11
C GLY A 365 7.07 10.56 10.92
N ALA A 366 8.08 11.39 11.20
CA ALA A 366 8.89 12.05 10.18
C ALA A 366 9.58 11.04 9.23
N GLY A 367 9.95 9.87 9.73
CA GLY A 367 10.54 8.78 8.94
C GLY A 367 9.54 7.91 8.17
N LEU A 368 8.26 8.32 8.05
CA LEU A 368 7.18 7.57 7.39
C LEU A 368 6.91 6.17 7.97
N ALA A 369 7.36 5.87 9.19
CA ALA A 369 6.96 4.63 9.87
C ALA A 369 5.43 4.53 9.96
N ASN A 370 4.87 3.35 9.75
CA ASN A 370 3.44 3.04 9.62
C ASN A 370 2.77 3.57 8.34
N SER A 371 3.52 4.08 7.36
CA SER A 371 2.94 4.57 6.09
C SER A 371 2.28 3.47 5.26
N ARG A 372 2.61 2.17 5.48
CA ARG A 372 1.91 1.04 4.87
C ARG A 372 0.40 1.04 5.16
N LEU A 373 -0.01 1.59 6.30
CA LEU A 373 -1.42 1.68 6.68
C LEU A 373 -2.22 2.62 5.75
N LEU A 374 -1.52 3.48 4.99
CA LEU A 374 -2.10 4.34 3.97
C LEU A 374 -2.17 3.68 2.59
N TYR A 375 -1.71 2.42 2.45
CA TYR A 375 -1.62 1.78 1.14
C TYR A 375 -2.98 1.73 0.43
N LEU A 376 -4.03 1.24 1.10
CA LEU A 376 -5.39 1.24 0.55
C LEU A 376 -5.97 2.66 0.41
N SER A 377 -5.81 3.51 1.43
CA SER A 377 -6.37 4.87 1.45
C SER A 377 -5.84 5.74 0.31
N SER A 378 -4.60 5.53 -0.07
CA SER A 378 -3.97 6.29 -1.16
C SER A 378 -4.56 5.99 -2.54
N VAL A 379 -5.34 4.92 -2.72
CA VAL A 379 -6.14 4.72 -3.95
C VAL A 379 -7.12 5.87 -4.11
N GLY A 380 -7.87 6.18 -3.04
CA GLY A 380 -8.78 7.33 -3.03
C GLY A 380 -8.05 8.65 -3.27
N PHE A 381 -6.88 8.84 -2.65
CA PHE A 381 -6.06 10.02 -2.84
C PHE A 381 -5.56 10.18 -4.30
N CYS A 382 -5.08 9.10 -4.92
CA CYS A 382 -4.63 9.13 -6.32
C CYS A 382 -5.80 9.40 -7.28
N LEU A 383 -6.98 8.82 -7.02
CA LEU A 383 -8.19 9.14 -7.77
C LEU A 383 -8.59 10.60 -7.61
N MET A 384 -8.52 11.15 -6.39
CA MET A 384 -8.84 12.54 -6.10
C MET A 384 -7.95 13.50 -6.89
N LEU A 385 -6.64 13.29 -6.91
CA LEU A 385 -5.71 14.12 -7.68
C LEU A 385 -5.90 13.93 -9.20
N ALA A 386 -6.19 12.71 -9.65
CA ALA A 386 -6.46 12.45 -11.06
C ALA A 386 -7.70 13.20 -11.55
N VAL A 387 -8.79 13.17 -10.77
CA VAL A 387 -10.02 13.93 -11.08
C VAL A 387 -9.73 15.43 -11.05
N ALA A 388 -9.02 15.91 -10.04
CA ALA A 388 -8.68 17.33 -9.89
C ALA A 388 -7.87 17.87 -11.08
N THR A 389 -6.95 17.06 -11.61
CA THR A 389 -6.10 17.47 -12.73
C THR A 389 -6.77 17.33 -14.10
N ASP A 390 -7.77 16.45 -14.24
CA ASP A 390 -8.48 16.23 -15.51
C ASP A 390 -9.29 17.46 -15.95
N GLY A 391 -9.80 18.24 -14.97
CA GLY A 391 -10.54 19.48 -15.22
C GLY A 391 -9.68 20.68 -15.60
N LEU A 392 -8.36 20.54 -15.61
CA LEU A 392 -7.47 21.65 -15.91
C LEU A 392 -7.46 22.00 -17.40
N ASN A 393 -7.14 23.26 -17.69
CA ASN A 393 -7.02 23.79 -19.02
C ASN A 393 -5.97 22.97 -19.84
N ARG A 394 -6.18 22.82 -21.16
CA ARG A 394 -5.41 21.93 -22.04
C ARG A 394 -3.89 22.10 -21.98
N ARG A 395 -3.38 23.30 -21.66
CA ARG A 395 -1.92 23.56 -21.59
C ARG A 395 -1.29 23.01 -20.33
N VAL A 396 -2.01 23.05 -19.20
CA VAL A 396 -1.47 22.68 -17.86
C VAL A 396 -1.90 21.29 -17.41
N ARG A 397 -2.92 20.68 -18.04
CA ARG A 397 -3.43 19.35 -17.67
C ARG A 397 -2.40 18.21 -17.82
N TRP A 398 -1.32 18.45 -18.57
CA TRP A 398 -0.21 17.53 -18.73
C TRP A 398 0.96 17.84 -17.81
N ILE A 399 1.22 19.13 -17.65
CA ILE A 399 2.37 19.61 -16.87
C ILE A 399 2.18 19.30 -15.40
N ILE A 400 0.99 19.60 -14.85
CA ILE A 400 0.75 19.39 -13.41
C ILE A 400 0.80 17.92 -13.00
N PRO A 401 0.11 16.97 -13.68
CA PRO A 401 0.28 15.56 -13.41
C PRO A 401 1.73 15.05 -13.55
N ALA A 402 2.44 15.52 -14.57
CA ALA A 402 3.85 15.15 -14.77
C ALA A 402 4.74 15.62 -13.62
N LEU A 403 4.55 16.85 -13.13
CA LEU A 403 5.28 17.38 -11.98
C LEU A 403 4.96 16.62 -10.69
N ILE A 404 3.68 16.28 -10.46
CA ILE A 404 3.25 15.49 -9.30
C ILE A 404 3.86 14.09 -9.37
N LEU A 405 3.87 13.45 -10.54
CA LEU A 405 4.50 12.14 -10.72
C LEU A 405 6.01 12.20 -10.51
N ALA A 406 6.68 13.19 -11.09
CA ALA A 406 8.13 13.38 -10.92
C ALA A 406 8.51 13.59 -9.45
N PHE A 407 7.73 14.41 -8.73
CA PHE A 407 7.92 14.62 -7.29
C PHE A 407 7.74 13.32 -6.50
N ASN A 408 6.64 12.58 -6.74
CA ASN A 408 6.37 11.33 -6.03
C ASN A 408 7.39 10.24 -6.36
N PHE A 409 7.83 10.15 -7.61
CA PHE A 409 8.89 9.23 -8.02
C PHE A 409 10.22 9.57 -7.34
N ALA A 410 10.60 10.86 -7.30
CA ALA A 410 11.80 11.31 -6.59
C ALA A 410 11.70 11.02 -5.07
N ALA A 411 10.53 11.28 -4.47
CA ALA A 411 10.25 10.95 -3.07
C ALA A 411 10.34 9.44 -2.82
N LEU A 412 9.79 8.61 -3.72
CA LEU A 412 9.89 7.17 -3.65
C LEU A 412 11.35 6.70 -3.65
N GLN A 413 12.16 7.18 -4.61
CA GLN A 413 13.57 6.78 -4.70
C GLN A 413 14.36 7.22 -3.46
N HIS A 414 14.14 8.45 -2.99
CA HIS A 414 14.73 8.94 -1.75
C HIS A 414 14.35 8.08 -0.53
N ASN A 415 13.08 7.70 -0.44
CA ASN A 415 12.61 6.87 0.67
C ASN A 415 13.16 5.44 0.59
N LEU A 416 13.32 4.88 -0.61
CA LEU A 416 13.96 3.58 -0.82
C LEU A 416 15.42 3.55 -0.38
N ASP A 417 16.15 4.67 -0.43
CA ASP A 417 17.54 4.75 0.08
C ASP A 417 17.61 4.40 1.58
N SER A 418 16.59 4.77 2.36
CA SER A 418 16.52 4.40 3.78
C SER A 418 16.30 2.90 3.97
N TRP A 419 15.48 2.26 3.11
CA TRP A 419 15.22 0.82 3.15
C TRP A 419 16.42 0.00 2.70
N GLU A 420 17.12 0.43 1.65
CA GLU A 420 18.37 -0.17 1.20
C GLU A 420 19.42 -0.13 2.30
N TYR A 421 19.63 1.05 2.90
CA TYR A 421 20.56 1.21 4.02
C TYR A 421 20.21 0.30 5.20
N GLY A 422 18.92 0.22 5.59
CA GLY A 422 18.45 -0.67 6.65
C GLY A 422 18.72 -2.15 6.33
N SER A 423 18.43 -2.56 5.10
CA SER A 423 18.64 -3.91 4.56
C SER A 423 20.12 -4.32 4.58
N GLU A 424 21.01 -3.45 4.08
CA GLU A 424 22.46 -3.70 4.10
C GLU A 424 22.99 -3.85 5.53
N LYS A 425 22.54 -2.97 6.44
CA LYS A 425 22.93 -3.03 7.86
C LYS A 425 22.37 -4.26 8.55
N ALA A 426 21.14 -4.68 8.23
CA ALA A 426 20.56 -5.90 8.78
C ALA A 426 21.36 -7.13 8.37
N LYS A 427 21.75 -7.24 7.10
CA LYS A 427 22.60 -8.30 6.60
C LYS A 427 23.94 -8.31 7.34
N ALA A 428 24.63 -7.17 7.36
CA ALA A 428 25.95 -7.07 8.01
C ALA A 428 25.89 -7.39 9.52
N THR A 429 24.80 -6.98 10.20
CA THR A 429 24.62 -7.30 11.63
C THR A 429 24.36 -8.79 11.84
N SER A 430 23.55 -9.42 10.99
CA SER A 430 23.28 -10.86 11.04
C SER A 430 24.57 -11.66 10.79
N ASP A 431 25.36 -11.27 9.78
CA ASP A 431 26.64 -11.90 9.44
C ASP A 431 27.64 -11.77 10.60
N ALA A 432 27.76 -10.58 11.21
CA ALA A 432 28.63 -10.36 12.36
C ALA A 432 28.18 -11.15 13.59
N ALA A 433 26.87 -11.22 13.86
CA ALA A 433 26.36 -12.00 14.99
C ALA A 433 26.68 -13.50 14.83
N GLN A 434 26.61 -14.04 13.63
CA GLN A 434 26.95 -15.43 13.36
C GLN A 434 28.43 -15.73 13.63
N THR A 435 29.34 -14.81 13.29
CA THR A 435 30.80 -15.02 13.53
C THR A 435 31.13 -15.03 15.02
N CYS A 436 30.29 -14.44 15.88
CA CYS A 436 30.49 -14.48 17.34
C CYS A 436 30.00 -15.79 17.99
N ILE A 437 29.26 -16.62 17.25
CA ILE A 437 28.72 -17.90 17.75
C ILE A 437 29.77 -19.00 17.53
N SER A 438 30.63 -19.24 18.51
CA SER A 438 31.57 -20.36 18.49
C SER A 438 31.03 -21.59 19.22
N PRO A 439 31.40 -22.83 18.82
CA PRO A 439 31.05 -24.02 19.57
C PRO A 439 31.54 -23.89 21.03
N GLY A 440 30.66 -24.08 22.00
CA GLY A 440 31.00 -24.00 23.45
C GLY A 440 30.65 -22.67 24.13
N VAL A 441 30.17 -21.67 23.39
CA VAL A 441 29.65 -20.44 24.01
C VAL A 441 28.22 -20.68 24.52
N GLY A 442 28.05 -20.64 25.85
CA GLY A 442 26.74 -20.91 26.51
C GLY A 442 25.72 -19.79 26.40
N GLN A 443 26.17 -18.54 26.28
CA GLN A 443 25.30 -17.37 26.20
C GLN A 443 25.96 -16.21 25.47
N ILE A 444 25.24 -15.59 24.55
CA ILE A 444 25.64 -14.36 23.88
C ILE A 444 24.67 -13.25 24.27
N VAL A 445 25.22 -12.16 24.78
CA VAL A 445 24.45 -10.94 25.08
C VAL A 445 24.71 -9.94 23.97
N VAL A 446 23.66 -9.58 23.27
CA VAL A 446 23.69 -8.53 22.24
C VAL A 446 23.05 -7.28 22.80
N SER A 447 23.74 -6.17 22.78
CA SER A 447 23.25 -4.89 23.29
C SER A 447 23.49 -3.74 22.29
N GLY A 448 22.71 -2.67 22.41
CA GLY A 448 22.90 -1.45 21.60
C GLY A 448 22.38 -1.54 20.16
N ILE A 449 21.58 -2.57 19.82
CA ILE A 449 20.92 -2.64 18.51
C ILE A 449 19.68 -1.75 18.53
N PRO A 450 19.57 -0.76 17.61
CA PRO A 450 18.40 0.09 17.53
C PRO A 450 17.20 -0.68 16.94
N SER A 451 15.98 -0.33 17.36
CA SER A 451 14.74 -0.90 16.79
C SER A 451 14.44 -0.39 15.38
N SER A 452 14.97 0.77 15.01
CA SER A 452 14.77 1.36 13.69
C SER A 452 16.00 2.15 13.24
N LEU A 453 16.21 2.21 11.91
CA LEU A 453 17.25 3.02 11.26
C LEU A 453 16.58 3.90 10.19
N ARG A 454 16.78 5.20 10.27
CA ARG A 454 16.22 6.18 9.31
C ARG A 454 14.70 6.00 9.09
N GLY A 455 13.93 5.68 10.14
CA GLY A 455 12.50 5.43 10.07
C GLY A 455 12.11 4.04 9.57
N VAL A 456 13.07 3.19 9.19
CA VAL A 456 12.84 1.81 8.74
C VAL A 456 12.97 0.86 9.93
N PRO A 457 12.03 -0.09 10.13
CA PRO A 457 12.19 -1.15 11.12
C PRO A 457 13.49 -1.91 10.88
N PHE A 458 14.30 -2.07 11.95
CA PHE A 458 15.61 -2.73 11.81
C PHE A 458 15.59 -4.08 12.55
N PHE A 459 15.95 -4.11 13.80
CA PHE A 459 15.78 -5.26 14.68
C PHE A 459 14.87 -4.91 15.87
N ALA A 460 13.70 -4.34 15.56
CA ALA A 460 12.64 -4.23 16.58
C ALA A 460 12.26 -5.63 17.09
N ASN A 461 12.29 -6.61 16.18
CA ASN A 461 12.10 -8.05 16.42
C ASN A 461 13.01 -8.84 15.47
N GLY A 462 13.09 -10.18 15.63
CA GLY A 462 13.61 -11.08 14.63
C GLY A 462 15.13 -11.28 14.62
N LEU A 463 15.89 -10.74 15.59
CA LEU A 463 17.35 -10.93 15.60
C LEU A 463 17.75 -12.40 15.81
N LEU A 464 17.09 -13.12 16.70
CA LEU A 464 17.36 -14.55 16.94
C LEU A 464 17.01 -15.37 15.70
N GLU A 465 15.90 -15.04 15.06
CA GLU A 465 15.47 -15.69 13.82
C GLU A 465 16.42 -15.41 12.67
N ALA A 466 17.00 -14.21 12.58
CA ALA A 466 18.00 -13.86 11.59
C ALA A 466 19.26 -14.74 11.74
N ILE A 467 19.71 -14.93 12.96
CA ILE A 467 20.87 -15.78 13.27
C ILE A 467 20.58 -17.24 12.91
N ASP A 468 19.40 -17.75 13.29
CA ASP A 468 19.00 -19.12 13.01
C ASP A 468 18.84 -19.40 11.51
N LEU A 469 18.27 -18.46 10.74
CA LEU A 469 18.09 -18.60 9.30
C LEU A 469 19.42 -18.68 8.56
N GLN A 470 20.43 -17.92 8.98
CA GLN A 470 21.77 -18.01 8.39
C GLN A 470 22.46 -19.34 8.72
N ARG A 471 22.26 -19.85 9.95
CA ARG A 471 22.85 -21.12 10.37
C ARG A 471 22.28 -22.33 9.62
N ASN A 472 20.97 -22.31 9.35
CA ASN A 472 20.27 -23.42 8.70
C ASN A 472 20.21 -23.27 7.16
N GLY A 473 20.51 -22.10 6.61
CA GLY A 473 20.54 -21.81 5.17
C GLY A 473 21.92 -21.90 4.54
N ALA A 474 22.99 -22.09 5.32
CA ALA A 474 24.29 -22.37 4.75
C ALA A 474 24.26 -23.77 4.11
N PRO A 475 24.55 -23.93 2.79
CA PRO A 475 24.70 -25.25 2.21
C PRO A 475 25.81 -25.98 3.02
N SER A 476 25.48 -27.16 3.51
CA SER A 476 26.46 -28.05 4.10
C SER A 476 27.61 -28.23 3.10
N SER A 477 28.71 -27.56 3.36
CA SER A 477 29.97 -27.67 2.61
C SER A 477 30.51 -29.09 2.65
#